data_2f76af93838cf52aae06b075a9cab5a4
#
_entry.id   2f76af93838cf52aae06b075a9cab5a4
#
_cell.length_a   1.000
_cell.length_b   1.000
_cell.length_c   1.000
_cell.angle_alpha   90.00
_cell.angle_beta   90.00
_cell.angle_gamma   90.00
#
_symmetry.space_group_name_H-M   'P 1'
#
loop_
_entity.id
_entity.type
_entity.pdbx_description
1 polymer ?
#
loop_
_entity_poly.entity_id
_entity_poly.type
_entity_poly.pdbx_seq_one_letter_code
_entity_poly.pdbx_strand_id
1 'polypeptide(L)'
;FYTSHEALLLGYEQALTRQDSISGDWYDCSAHMLWIGERTRQLDSAHLEFLSGVQNPLGCKLGPTATAEEAIAISERLNPDQIPGRLTLITRFGADKVAEGLPPLLEAVTAAGHPVVWACDPMHGNTYTAPSGRKTRHFDSVLAEVNGFFDAHRSVGTWAGGIHIELTGDDVTECLGGGQDVSDADLGLRYETMCDPRLNGAQSLDLAFRVAEHLRG
;
A
#
# COMPACT_ATOMS: atom_id res chain seq x y z
N PHE A 1 -7.25 13.02 -11.38
CA PHE A 1 -6.62 12.97 -10.05
C PHE A 1 -7.66 12.52 -9.02
N TYR A 2 -7.37 11.44 -8.30
CA TYR A 2 -8.25 10.86 -7.30
C TYR A 2 -7.57 10.93 -5.92
N THR A 3 -8.37 11.09 -4.87
CA THR A 3 -7.90 11.11 -3.49
C THR A 3 -8.12 9.76 -2.83
N SER A 4 -7.24 9.41 -1.90
CA SER A 4 -7.37 8.22 -1.07
C SER A 4 -6.73 8.44 0.29
N HIS A 5 -7.20 7.74 1.32
CA HIS A 5 -6.56 7.70 2.64
C HIS A 5 -6.91 6.42 3.41
N GLU A 6 -6.20 6.17 4.51
CA GLU A 6 -6.54 5.10 5.44
C GLU A 6 -7.82 5.47 6.22
N ALA A 7 -8.83 4.62 6.16
CA ALA A 7 -10.05 4.77 6.95
C ALA A 7 -9.79 4.39 8.43
N LEU A 8 -8.88 5.10 9.09
CA LEU A 8 -8.44 4.76 10.44
C LEU A 8 -9.46 5.17 11.52
N LEU A 9 -10.08 6.35 11.36
CA LEU A 9 -10.99 6.93 12.35
C LEU A 9 -12.44 6.76 11.89
N LEU A 10 -13.06 5.63 12.21
CA LEU A 10 -14.41 5.29 11.74
C LEU A 10 -15.48 6.34 12.07
N GLY A 11 -15.35 7.07 13.18
CA GLY A 11 -16.27 8.17 13.49
C GLY A 11 -16.17 9.34 12.51
N TYR A 12 -14.98 9.59 11.94
CA TYR A 12 -14.78 10.57 10.88
C TYR A 12 -15.40 10.07 9.56
N GLU A 13 -15.12 8.84 9.18
CA GLU A 13 -15.65 8.24 7.96
C GLU A 13 -17.18 8.15 7.99
N GLN A 14 -17.75 7.72 9.10
CA GLN A 14 -19.21 7.69 9.29
C GLN A 14 -19.85 9.06 9.13
N ALA A 15 -19.23 10.11 9.64
CA ALA A 15 -19.74 11.48 9.53
C ALA A 15 -19.78 11.98 8.08
N LEU A 16 -18.95 11.43 7.20
CA LEU A 16 -18.86 11.78 5.76
C LEU A 16 -19.55 10.78 4.85
N THR A 17 -20.05 9.66 5.37
CA THR A 17 -20.77 8.66 4.58
C THR A 17 -22.17 9.13 4.24
N ARG A 18 -22.57 8.97 2.98
CA ARG A 18 -23.87 9.41 2.44
C ARG A 18 -24.52 8.30 1.61
N GLN A 19 -25.83 8.27 1.65
CA GLN A 19 -26.61 7.42 0.78
C GLN A 19 -26.89 8.15 -0.55
N ASP A 20 -26.59 7.51 -1.68
CA ASP A 20 -27.00 8.01 -2.99
C ASP A 20 -28.51 7.92 -3.12
N SER A 21 -29.14 9.02 -3.48
CA SER A 21 -30.60 9.12 -3.57
C SER A 21 -31.19 8.39 -4.79
N ILE A 22 -30.34 8.00 -5.76
CA ILE A 22 -30.77 7.32 -6.99
C ILE A 22 -30.65 5.81 -6.83
N SER A 23 -29.47 5.31 -6.46
CA SER A 23 -29.19 3.87 -6.31
C SER A 23 -29.58 3.33 -4.95
N GLY A 24 -29.60 4.16 -3.91
CA GLY A 24 -29.76 3.74 -2.52
C GLY A 24 -28.47 3.21 -1.87
N ASP A 25 -27.38 3.21 -2.61
CA ASP A 25 -26.08 2.75 -2.14
C ASP A 25 -25.40 3.75 -1.20
N TRP A 26 -24.52 3.25 -0.35
CA TRP A 26 -23.75 4.09 0.56
C TRP A 26 -22.35 4.36 0.02
N TYR A 27 -21.94 5.62 0.08
CA TYR A 27 -20.59 6.07 -0.31
C TYR A 27 -19.97 6.88 0.81
N ASP A 28 -18.73 6.55 1.15
CA ASP A 28 -17.92 7.41 2.00
C ASP A 28 -17.34 8.55 1.16
N CYS A 29 -17.77 9.77 1.45
CA CYS A 29 -17.39 10.98 0.69
C CYS A 29 -16.10 11.64 1.21
N SER A 30 -15.38 11.01 2.12
CA SER A 30 -14.10 11.51 2.62
C SER A 30 -12.99 11.44 1.57
N ALA A 31 -13.04 10.42 0.69
CA ALA A 31 -12.13 10.24 -0.44
C ALA A 31 -12.80 9.41 -1.56
N HIS A 32 -12.14 9.34 -2.74
CA HIS A 32 -12.59 8.47 -3.81
C HIS A 32 -12.35 6.98 -3.48
N MET A 33 -11.20 6.68 -2.86
CA MET A 33 -10.82 5.34 -2.42
C MET A 33 -10.40 5.37 -0.96
N LEU A 34 -10.77 4.35 -0.19
CA LEU A 34 -10.33 4.18 1.20
C LEU A 34 -9.60 2.86 1.35
N TRP A 35 -8.63 2.80 2.26
CA TRP A 35 -8.01 1.51 2.57
C TRP A 35 -8.03 1.19 4.06
N ILE A 36 -8.01 -0.12 4.35
CA ILE A 36 -7.83 -0.68 5.68
C ILE A 36 -6.33 -0.85 5.92
N GLY A 37 -5.84 -0.35 7.04
CA GLY A 37 -4.45 -0.55 7.46
C GLY A 37 -4.16 -1.99 7.90
N GLU A 38 -2.87 -2.38 7.88
CA GLU A 38 -2.42 -3.71 8.32
C GLU A 38 -2.87 -4.05 9.75
N ARG A 39 -2.91 -3.06 10.62
CA ARG A 39 -3.27 -3.23 12.05
C ARG A 39 -4.76 -3.36 12.32
N THR A 40 -5.60 -3.05 11.33
CA THR A 40 -7.07 -3.00 11.47
C THR A 40 -7.80 -3.92 10.49
N ARG A 41 -7.09 -4.85 9.82
CA ARG A 41 -7.62 -5.74 8.79
C ARG A 41 -8.19 -7.07 9.29
N GLN A 42 -8.27 -7.28 10.60
CA GLN A 42 -8.82 -8.51 11.15
C GLN A 42 -10.26 -8.73 10.64
N LEU A 43 -10.61 -9.98 10.34
CA LEU A 43 -11.87 -10.33 9.70
C LEU A 43 -13.11 -9.94 10.53
N ASP A 44 -12.97 -9.86 11.84
CA ASP A 44 -13.98 -9.43 12.80
C ASP A 44 -13.85 -7.96 13.23
N SER A 45 -12.97 -7.19 12.57
CA SER A 45 -12.76 -5.79 12.93
C SER A 45 -13.89 -4.87 12.45
N ALA A 46 -14.13 -3.80 13.22
CA ALA A 46 -15.08 -2.77 12.83
C ALA A 46 -14.71 -2.06 11.52
N HIS A 47 -13.43 -2.00 11.16
CA HIS A 47 -12.97 -1.40 9.91
C HIS A 47 -13.40 -2.22 8.69
N LEU A 48 -13.25 -3.54 8.75
CA LEU A 48 -13.70 -4.43 7.67
C LEU A 48 -15.23 -4.40 7.54
N GLU A 49 -15.94 -4.44 8.67
CA GLU A 49 -17.39 -4.33 8.69
C GLU A 49 -17.89 -3.02 8.07
N PHE A 50 -17.34 -1.88 8.51
CA PHE A 50 -17.74 -0.57 8.01
C PHE A 50 -17.51 -0.43 6.50
N LEU A 51 -16.29 -0.77 6.03
CA LEU A 51 -15.95 -0.60 4.61
C LEU A 51 -16.65 -1.61 3.70
N SER A 52 -17.08 -2.76 4.20
CA SER A 52 -17.92 -3.68 3.43
C SER A 52 -19.30 -3.09 3.08
N GLY A 53 -19.74 -2.07 3.81
CA GLY A 53 -21.03 -1.39 3.61
C GLY A 53 -21.01 -0.22 2.62
N VAL A 54 -19.85 0.20 2.11
CA VAL A 54 -19.75 1.31 1.16
C VAL A 54 -19.37 0.83 -0.25
N GLN A 55 -19.77 1.59 -1.26
CA GLN A 55 -19.55 1.22 -2.68
C GLN A 55 -18.27 1.83 -3.28
N ASN A 56 -17.51 2.59 -2.52
CA ASN A 56 -16.22 3.11 -2.97
C ASN A 56 -15.27 1.99 -3.44
N PRO A 57 -14.33 2.28 -4.35
CA PRO A 57 -13.13 1.46 -4.49
C PRO A 57 -12.42 1.34 -3.14
N LEU A 58 -11.98 0.14 -2.78
CA LEU A 58 -11.40 -0.17 -1.48
C LEU A 58 -9.98 -0.70 -1.60
N GLY A 59 -9.18 -0.46 -0.58
CA GLY A 59 -7.88 -1.08 -0.42
C GLY A 59 -7.76 -1.83 0.90
N CYS A 60 -6.89 -2.82 0.95
CA CYS A 60 -6.51 -3.48 2.20
C CYS A 60 -5.01 -3.76 2.22
N LYS A 61 -4.33 -3.30 3.28
CA LYS A 61 -2.90 -3.57 3.47
C LYS A 61 -2.68 -5.00 3.92
N LEU A 62 -1.70 -5.69 3.29
CA LEU A 62 -1.30 -7.05 3.62
C LEU A 62 0.21 -7.08 3.92
N GLY A 63 0.55 -7.29 5.17
CA GLY A 63 1.93 -7.46 5.63
C GLY A 63 2.42 -8.91 5.56
N PRO A 64 3.65 -9.18 6.04
CA PRO A 64 4.28 -10.49 5.93
C PRO A 64 3.63 -11.58 6.79
N THR A 65 2.66 -11.23 7.63
CA THR A 65 1.89 -12.19 8.44
C THR A 65 0.55 -12.54 7.82
N ALA A 66 0.19 -11.92 6.68
CA ALA A 66 -1.05 -12.22 5.99
C ALA A 66 -1.02 -13.64 5.40
N THR A 67 -2.07 -14.42 5.63
CA THR A 67 -2.22 -15.75 5.03
C THR A 67 -3.07 -15.70 3.76
N ALA A 68 -2.98 -16.75 2.97
CA ALA A 68 -3.80 -16.90 1.77
C ALA A 68 -5.29 -16.92 2.11
N GLU A 69 -5.66 -17.64 3.18
CA GLU A 69 -7.04 -17.74 3.66
C GLU A 69 -7.58 -16.38 4.10
N GLU A 70 -6.76 -15.57 4.80
CA GLU A 70 -7.14 -14.21 5.18
C GLU A 70 -7.33 -13.31 3.95
N ALA A 71 -6.42 -13.38 2.96
CA ALA A 71 -6.52 -12.57 1.74
C ALA A 71 -7.78 -12.91 0.93
N ILE A 72 -8.14 -14.19 0.84
CA ILE A 72 -9.38 -14.66 0.21
C ILE A 72 -10.61 -14.15 0.98
N ALA A 73 -10.65 -14.35 2.31
CA ALA A 73 -11.79 -13.94 3.14
C ALA A 73 -12.00 -12.41 3.13
N ILE A 74 -10.91 -11.62 3.12
CA ILE A 74 -10.98 -10.16 2.94
C ILE A 74 -11.56 -9.82 1.57
N SER A 75 -11.15 -10.54 0.51
CA SER A 75 -11.64 -10.31 -0.85
C SER A 75 -13.13 -10.63 -0.96
N GLU A 76 -13.58 -11.74 -0.38
CA GLU A 76 -15.00 -12.11 -0.30
C GLU A 76 -15.83 -11.05 0.45
N ARG A 77 -15.29 -10.52 1.55
CA ARG A 77 -16.01 -9.56 2.38
C ARG A 77 -16.11 -8.17 1.75
N LEU A 78 -15.01 -7.67 1.14
CA LEU A 78 -14.94 -6.32 0.58
C LEU A 78 -15.42 -6.23 -0.87
N ASN A 79 -15.45 -7.35 -1.60
CA ASN A 79 -15.89 -7.40 -2.99
C ASN A 79 -16.71 -8.68 -3.28
N PRO A 80 -17.85 -8.86 -2.60
CA PRO A 80 -18.67 -10.08 -2.73
C PRO A 80 -19.20 -10.26 -4.17
N ASP A 81 -19.46 -9.18 -4.88
CA ASP A 81 -19.98 -9.21 -6.24
C ASP A 81 -18.88 -9.38 -7.30
N GLN A 82 -17.62 -9.57 -6.87
CA GLN A 82 -16.46 -9.78 -7.74
C GLN A 82 -16.30 -8.72 -8.84
N ILE A 83 -16.52 -7.46 -8.50
CA ILE A 83 -16.42 -6.32 -9.43
C ILE A 83 -14.94 -6.05 -9.71
N PRO A 84 -14.47 -6.17 -10.98
CA PRO A 84 -13.08 -5.88 -11.33
C PRO A 84 -12.70 -4.43 -11.01
N GLY A 85 -11.53 -4.24 -10.37
CA GLY A 85 -11.02 -2.91 -10.03
C GLY A 85 -11.58 -2.32 -8.73
N ARG A 86 -12.58 -2.94 -8.10
CA ARG A 86 -13.15 -2.45 -6.83
C ARG A 86 -12.20 -2.63 -5.65
N LEU A 87 -11.54 -3.78 -5.54
CA LEU A 87 -10.64 -4.10 -4.43
C LEU A 87 -9.19 -4.09 -4.86
N THR A 88 -8.36 -3.36 -4.12
CA THR A 88 -6.91 -3.36 -4.23
C THR A 88 -6.29 -3.99 -2.98
N LEU A 89 -5.54 -5.08 -3.15
CA LEU A 89 -4.71 -5.64 -2.08
C LEU A 89 -3.33 -4.98 -2.15
N ILE A 90 -2.95 -4.28 -1.06
CA ILE A 90 -1.74 -3.46 -1.00
C ILE A 90 -0.71 -4.19 -0.14
N THR A 91 0.27 -4.81 -0.77
CA THR A 91 1.30 -5.60 -0.08
C THR A 91 2.35 -4.69 0.56
N ARG A 92 2.87 -5.09 1.74
CA ARG A 92 3.92 -4.38 2.47
C ARG A 92 4.80 -5.37 3.25
N PHE A 93 5.55 -6.18 2.53
CA PHE A 93 6.30 -7.30 3.08
C PHE A 93 7.67 -6.92 3.65
N GLY A 94 8.30 -5.90 3.09
CA GLY A 94 9.72 -5.61 3.24
C GLY A 94 10.57 -6.35 2.19
N ALA A 95 11.72 -5.76 1.85
CA ALA A 95 12.62 -6.28 0.83
C ALA A 95 13.03 -7.75 1.04
N ASP A 96 13.24 -8.13 2.32
CA ASP A 96 13.71 -9.47 2.69
C ASP A 96 12.64 -10.56 2.57
N LYS A 97 11.37 -10.21 2.51
CA LYS A 97 10.24 -11.16 2.61
C LYS A 97 9.35 -11.23 1.38
N VAL A 98 9.39 -10.23 0.52
CA VAL A 98 8.48 -10.14 -0.63
C VAL A 98 8.63 -11.32 -1.57
N ALA A 99 9.85 -11.78 -1.83
CA ALA A 99 10.14 -12.87 -2.77
C ALA A 99 9.52 -14.23 -2.35
N GLU A 100 9.49 -14.50 -1.04
CA GLU A 100 8.94 -15.76 -0.51
C GLU A 100 7.47 -15.63 -0.12
N GLY A 101 7.07 -14.48 0.41
CA GLY A 101 5.73 -14.30 0.98
C GLY A 101 4.65 -13.93 -0.02
N LEU A 102 4.99 -13.24 -1.10
CA LEU A 102 3.98 -12.75 -2.04
C LEU A 102 3.45 -13.82 -3.02
N PRO A 103 4.28 -14.66 -3.65
CA PRO A 103 3.79 -15.61 -4.64
C PRO A 103 2.65 -16.53 -4.17
N PRO A 104 2.69 -17.12 -2.95
CA PRO A 104 1.59 -17.96 -2.47
C PRO A 104 0.25 -17.21 -2.34
N LEU A 105 0.28 -15.91 -1.99
CA LEU A 105 -0.94 -15.09 -1.91
C LEU A 105 -1.50 -14.83 -3.31
N LEU A 106 -0.64 -14.51 -4.29
CA LEU A 106 -1.04 -14.29 -5.68
C LEU A 106 -1.71 -15.54 -6.26
N GLU A 107 -1.09 -16.70 -6.08
CA GLU A 107 -1.62 -17.99 -6.54
C GLU A 107 -2.99 -18.30 -5.93
N ALA A 108 -3.10 -18.18 -4.60
CA ALA A 108 -4.32 -18.53 -3.88
C ALA A 108 -5.51 -17.61 -4.23
N VAL A 109 -5.30 -16.29 -4.24
CA VAL A 109 -6.36 -15.32 -4.56
C VAL A 109 -6.79 -15.45 -6.04
N THR A 110 -5.83 -15.72 -6.94
CA THR A 110 -6.11 -15.96 -8.36
C THR A 110 -6.89 -17.27 -8.54
N ALA A 111 -6.48 -18.35 -7.87
CA ALA A 111 -7.17 -19.65 -7.93
C ALA A 111 -8.59 -19.58 -7.35
N ALA A 112 -8.81 -18.73 -6.34
CA ALA A 112 -10.15 -18.45 -5.79
C ALA A 112 -11.03 -17.58 -6.72
N GLY A 113 -10.47 -17.05 -7.81
CA GLY A 113 -11.21 -16.29 -8.82
C GLY A 113 -11.53 -14.83 -8.44
N HIS A 114 -10.84 -14.26 -7.44
CA HIS A 114 -11.08 -12.88 -7.04
C HIS A 114 -10.39 -11.87 -7.97
N PRO A 115 -11.16 -10.96 -8.62
CA PRO A 115 -10.62 -9.96 -9.55
C PRO A 115 -10.07 -8.75 -8.78
N VAL A 116 -8.96 -8.94 -8.06
CA VAL A 116 -8.32 -7.88 -7.27
C VAL A 116 -7.24 -7.17 -8.07
N VAL A 117 -7.01 -5.89 -7.74
CA VAL A 117 -5.83 -5.14 -8.13
C VAL A 117 -4.75 -5.35 -7.07
N TRP A 118 -3.51 -5.57 -7.49
CA TRP A 118 -2.37 -5.67 -6.58
C TRP A 118 -1.53 -4.40 -6.64
N ALA A 119 -1.18 -3.86 -5.48
CA ALA A 119 -0.24 -2.74 -5.37
C ALA A 119 0.83 -3.04 -4.32
N CYS A 120 2.03 -2.51 -4.51
CA CYS A 120 3.12 -2.61 -3.56
C CYS A 120 3.24 -1.33 -2.72
N ASP A 121 3.27 -1.46 -1.40
CA ASP A 121 3.72 -0.44 -0.46
C ASP A 121 5.11 -0.81 0.06
N PRO A 122 6.18 -0.37 -0.59
CA PRO A 122 7.54 -0.72 -0.19
C PRO A 122 8.06 0.17 0.94
N MET A 123 7.21 1.03 1.50
CA MET A 123 7.61 2.00 2.52
C MET A 123 7.51 1.40 3.92
N HIS A 124 6.32 0.88 4.28
CA HIS A 124 6.04 0.48 5.65
C HIS A 124 6.73 -0.82 6.08
N GLY A 125 7.03 -1.73 5.15
CA GLY A 125 7.80 -2.95 5.42
C GLY A 125 9.29 -2.71 5.65
N ASN A 126 9.82 -1.56 5.19
CA ASN A 126 11.24 -1.21 5.25
C ASN A 126 11.55 -0.07 6.22
N THR A 127 10.60 0.31 7.07
CA THR A 127 10.80 1.37 8.08
C THR A 127 11.52 0.80 9.30
N TYR A 128 12.58 1.51 9.74
CA TYR A 128 13.29 1.20 10.98
C TYR A 128 13.66 2.49 11.72
N THR A 129 14.16 2.35 12.95
CA THR A 129 14.63 3.47 13.75
C THR A 129 16.15 3.55 13.67
N ALA A 130 16.67 4.65 13.14
CA ALA A 130 18.09 4.95 13.07
C ALA A 130 18.70 5.17 14.49
N PRO A 131 20.02 5.10 14.65
CA PRO A 131 20.71 5.39 15.92
C PRO A 131 20.37 6.76 16.50
N SER A 132 20.02 7.73 15.63
CA SER A 132 19.53 9.06 16.03
C SER A 132 18.15 9.08 16.69
N GLY A 133 17.45 7.94 16.74
CA GLY A 133 16.08 7.83 17.23
C GLY A 133 15.01 8.22 16.19
N ARG A 134 15.39 8.64 14.99
CA ARG A 134 14.46 8.96 13.91
C ARG A 134 14.06 7.73 13.14
N LYS A 135 12.80 7.65 12.74
CA LYS A 135 12.35 6.66 11.76
C LYS A 135 12.99 6.99 10.40
N THR A 136 13.41 5.98 9.66
CA THR A 136 13.95 6.14 8.32
C THR A 136 13.76 4.89 7.49
N ARG A 137 14.15 4.96 6.21
CA ARG A 137 14.15 3.86 5.25
C ARG A 137 15.40 3.98 4.38
N HIS A 138 15.98 2.85 4.00
CA HIS A 138 16.96 2.85 2.93
C HIS A 138 16.26 2.83 1.57
N PHE A 139 16.63 3.75 0.69
CA PHE A 139 16.11 3.81 -0.68
C PHE A 139 16.29 2.48 -1.42
N ASP A 140 17.45 1.83 -1.26
CA ASP A 140 17.73 0.55 -1.88
C ASP A 140 16.79 -0.56 -1.40
N SER A 141 16.37 -0.55 -0.12
CA SER A 141 15.38 -1.51 0.39
C SER A 141 13.99 -1.25 -0.20
N VAL A 142 13.61 0.02 -0.34
CA VAL A 142 12.36 0.40 -1.02
C VAL A 142 12.37 -0.11 -2.47
N LEU A 143 13.45 0.14 -3.20
CA LEU A 143 13.61 -0.32 -4.59
C LEU A 143 13.63 -1.85 -4.68
N ALA A 144 14.32 -2.53 -3.75
CA ALA A 144 14.38 -4.00 -3.74
C ALA A 144 13.00 -4.63 -3.53
N GLU A 145 12.15 -4.08 -2.65
CA GLU A 145 10.78 -4.58 -2.48
C GLU A 145 9.93 -4.34 -3.74
N VAL A 146 10.06 -3.19 -4.39
CA VAL A 146 9.39 -2.91 -5.66
C VAL A 146 9.79 -3.92 -6.73
N ASN A 147 11.09 -4.18 -6.91
CA ASN A 147 11.57 -5.17 -7.87
C ASN A 147 11.04 -6.58 -7.53
N GLY A 148 11.13 -6.99 -6.26
CA GLY A 148 10.61 -8.27 -5.79
C GLY A 148 9.10 -8.43 -6.01
N PHE A 149 8.33 -7.36 -5.88
CA PHE A 149 6.90 -7.34 -6.19
C PHE A 149 6.64 -7.64 -7.68
N PHE A 150 7.33 -6.94 -8.58
CA PHE A 150 7.19 -7.19 -10.02
C PHE A 150 7.65 -8.59 -10.42
N ASP A 151 8.76 -9.07 -9.84
CA ASP A 151 9.29 -10.41 -10.11
C ASP A 151 8.33 -11.50 -9.63
N ALA A 152 7.71 -11.35 -8.45
CA ALA A 152 6.68 -12.26 -7.95
C ALA A 152 5.49 -12.35 -8.92
N HIS A 153 4.98 -11.20 -9.38
CA HIS A 153 3.89 -11.15 -10.35
C HIS A 153 4.26 -11.83 -11.68
N ARG A 154 5.47 -11.59 -12.17
CA ARG A 154 5.98 -12.22 -13.40
C ARG A 154 6.09 -13.74 -13.24
N SER A 155 6.56 -14.22 -12.08
CA SER A 155 6.73 -15.66 -11.83
C SER A 155 5.40 -16.42 -11.76
N VAL A 156 4.35 -15.79 -11.24
CA VAL A 156 2.99 -16.38 -11.11
C VAL A 156 2.14 -16.12 -12.36
N GLY A 157 2.53 -15.18 -13.22
CA GLY A 157 1.75 -14.80 -14.39
C GLY A 157 0.54 -13.91 -14.07
N THR A 158 0.63 -13.13 -12.99
CA THR A 158 -0.39 -12.16 -12.57
C THR A 158 0.01 -10.74 -12.94
N TRP A 159 -0.88 -9.76 -12.73
CA TRP A 159 -0.65 -8.37 -13.10
C TRP A 159 -0.29 -7.50 -11.90
N ALA A 160 0.87 -6.83 -11.96
CA ALA A 160 1.30 -5.83 -11.01
C ALA A 160 0.57 -4.50 -11.31
N GLY A 161 -0.39 -4.13 -10.46
CA GLY A 161 -1.30 -3.01 -10.70
C GLY A 161 -0.71 -1.63 -10.37
N GLY A 162 0.27 -1.54 -9.47
CA GLY A 162 0.88 -0.27 -9.10
C GLY A 162 1.72 -0.29 -7.84
N ILE A 163 2.16 0.90 -7.45
CA ILE A 163 2.93 1.14 -6.22
C ILE A 163 2.25 2.23 -5.37
N HIS A 164 2.37 2.11 -4.05
CA HIS A 164 1.84 3.03 -3.05
C HIS A 164 3.00 3.61 -2.25
N ILE A 165 3.34 4.88 -2.48
CA ILE A 165 4.58 5.51 -2.01
C ILE A 165 4.28 6.71 -1.14
N GLU A 166 5.09 6.91 -0.09
CA GLU A 166 5.17 8.14 0.68
C GLU A 166 6.29 9.00 0.14
N LEU A 167 5.96 10.12 -0.49
CA LEU A 167 6.91 11.01 -1.12
C LEU A 167 6.51 12.50 -0.96
N THR A 168 7.48 13.37 -1.17
CA THR A 168 7.28 14.82 -1.27
C THR A 168 8.13 15.39 -2.39
N GLY A 169 7.71 16.52 -2.95
CA GLY A 169 8.54 17.29 -3.87
C GLY A 169 9.64 18.11 -3.18
N ASP A 170 9.60 18.19 -1.85
CA ASP A 170 10.57 18.93 -1.06
C ASP A 170 11.90 18.16 -0.94
N ASP A 171 12.97 18.91 -0.71
CA ASP A 171 14.32 18.37 -0.55
C ASP A 171 14.58 17.97 0.92
N VAL A 172 13.77 17.01 1.40
CA VAL A 172 13.89 16.49 2.76
C VAL A 172 14.98 15.42 2.87
N THR A 173 15.51 15.20 4.09
CA THR A 173 16.49 14.16 4.40
C THR A 173 15.92 13.10 5.32
N GLU A 174 14.74 12.54 4.97
CA GLU A 174 14.00 11.59 5.81
C GLU A 174 14.32 10.13 5.51
N CYS A 175 14.73 9.82 4.26
CA CYS A 175 15.14 8.49 3.82
C CYS A 175 16.60 8.48 3.38
N LEU A 176 17.32 7.39 3.67
CA LEU A 176 18.73 7.23 3.39
C LEU A 176 19.01 6.78 1.95
N GLY A 177 20.17 7.16 1.41
CA GLY A 177 20.64 6.75 0.07
C GLY A 177 19.92 7.46 -1.06
N GLY A 178 19.85 6.80 -2.23
CA GLY A 178 19.37 7.41 -3.47
C GLY A 178 20.43 8.30 -4.13
N GLY A 179 20.05 8.95 -5.22
CA GLY A 179 20.99 9.74 -6.05
C GLY A 179 21.71 10.90 -5.34
N GLN A 180 21.22 11.35 -4.19
CA GLN A 180 21.85 12.37 -3.34
C GLN A 180 22.70 11.77 -2.21
N ASP A 181 22.73 10.44 -2.08
CA ASP A 181 23.50 9.70 -1.08
C ASP A 181 23.29 10.19 0.37
N VAL A 182 22.01 10.43 0.75
CA VAL A 182 21.66 10.88 2.10
C VAL A 182 22.14 9.86 3.13
N SER A 183 22.98 10.30 4.07
CA SER A 183 23.57 9.48 5.12
C SER A 183 22.82 9.62 6.47
N ASP A 184 23.15 8.77 7.45
CA ASP A 184 22.62 8.88 8.81
C ASP A 184 22.90 10.25 9.45
N ALA A 185 24.06 10.85 9.14
CA ALA A 185 24.41 12.19 9.64
C ALA A 185 23.52 13.29 9.08
N ASP A 186 22.97 13.08 7.88
CA ASP A 186 22.14 14.07 7.19
C ASP A 186 20.68 14.04 7.63
N LEU A 187 20.20 12.95 8.26
CA LEU A 187 18.79 12.79 8.69
C LEU A 187 18.28 13.98 9.52
N GLY A 188 19.18 14.64 10.27
CA GLY A 188 18.82 15.80 11.10
C GLY A 188 18.71 17.11 10.36
N LEU A 189 19.20 17.22 9.14
CA LEU A 189 19.31 18.49 8.42
C LEU A 189 17.95 19.02 7.99
N ARG A 190 17.11 18.14 7.45
CA ARG A 190 15.79 18.51 6.98
C ARG A 190 14.78 17.37 7.16
N TYR A 191 14.54 16.99 8.41
CA TYR A 191 13.56 15.96 8.81
C TYR A 191 12.26 16.66 9.24
N GLU A 192 11.30 16.75 8.35
CA GLU A 192 10.10 17.59 8.50
C GLU A 192 8.81 16.79 8.72
N THR A 193 8.84 15.47 8.49
CA THR A 193 7.63 14.65 8.66
C THR A 193 7.16 14.61 10.10
N MET A 194 5.85 14.67 10.29
CA MET A 194 5.20 14.49 11.59
C MET A 194 4.78 13.03 11.84
N CYS A 195 4.94 12.13 10.84
CA CYS A 195 4.50 10.75 10.92
C CYS A 195 5.60 9.80 10.43
N ASP A 196 5.59 9.43 9.17
CA ASP A 196 6.52 8.47 8.58
C ASP A 196 7.44 9.15 7.55
N PRO A 197 8.70 8.68 7.41
CA PRO A 197 9.69 9.29 6.52
C PRO A 197 9.29 9.17 5.06
N ARG A 198 9.46 10.25 4.30
CA ARG A 198 9.10 10.36 2.88
C ARG A 198 10.35 10.34 1.99
N LEU A 199 10.22 9.83 0.77
CA LEU A 199 11.21 10.05 -0.28
C LEU A 199 11.18 11.53 -0.69
N ASN A 200 12.34 12.13 -0.87
CA ASN A 200 12.47 13.48 -1.43
C ASN A 200 12.26 13.49 -2.95
N GLY A 201 12.27 14.69 -3.55
CA GLY A 201 12.03 14.84 -4.99
C GLY A 201 13.01 14.04 -5.88
N ALA A 202 14.31 14.00 -5.54
CA ALA A 202 15.31 13.26 -6.29
C ALA A 202 15.13 11.74 -6.16
N GLN A 203 14.94 11.24 -4.95
CA GLN A 203 14.66 9.82 -4.70
C GLN A 203 13.36 9.38 -5.38
N SER A 204 12.32 10.22 -5.36
CA SER A 204 11.04 9.95 -6.01
C SER A 204 11.17 9.80 -7.53
N LEU A 205 11.95 10.67 -8.16
CA LEU A 205 12.22 10.59 -9.60
C LEU A 205 13.06 9.36 -9.95
N ASP A 206 14.10 9.05 -9.17
CA ASP A 206 14.93 7.85 -9.40
C ASP A 206 14.06 6.59 -9.32
N LEU A 207 13.22 6.47 -8.27
CA LEU A 207 12.28 5.35 -8.16
C LEU A 207 11.34 5.26 -9.36
N ALA A 208 10.76 6.37 -9.80
CA ALA A 208 9.87 6.40 -10.95
C ALA A 208 10.54 5.93 -12.24
N PHE A 209 11.78 6.34 -12.48
CA PHE A 209 12.56 5.87 -13.63
C PHE A 209 12.87 4.38 -13.55
N ARG A 210 13.26 3.85 -12.37
CA ARG A 210 13.50 2.43 -12.16
C ARG A 210 12.25 1.58 -12.41
N VAL A 211 11.09 2.04 -11.91
CA VAL A 211 9.82 1.37 -12.19
C VAL A 211 9.50 1.40 -13.69
N ALA A 212 9.70 2.52 -14.35
CA ALA A 212 9.48 2.64 -15.81
C ALA A 212 10.40 1.72 -16.63
N GLU A 213 11.67 1.55 -16.23
CA GLU A 213 12.60 0.59 -16.84
C GLU A 213 12.08 -0.85 -16.64
N HIS A 214 11.62 -1.18 -15.45
CA HIS A 214 11.10 -2.51 -15.12
C HIS A 214 9.84 -2.87 -15.91
N LEU A 215 8.99 -1.88 -16.20
CA LEU A 215 7.78 -2.06 -17.02
C LEU A 215 8.05 -2.19 -18.53
N ARG A 216 9.24 -1.82 -18.99
CA ARG A 216 9.63 -1.94 -20.41
C ARG A 216 10.26 -3.29 -20.77
N GLY A 217 10.74 -3.98 -19.76
CA GLY A 217 11.55 -5.18 -19.86
C GLY A 217 11.11 -6.43 -19.99
#